data_0359acfeb68163bbb9ba3f6c18b4b689
#
_entry.id   0359acfeb68163bbb9ba3f6c18b4b689
#
_cell.length_a   1.000
_cell.length_b   1.000
_cell.length_c   1.000
_cell.angle_alpha   90.00
_cell.angle_beta   90.00
_cell.angle_gamma   90.00
#
_symmetry.space_group_name_H-M   'P 1'
#
loop_
_entity.id
_entity.type
_entity.pdbx_description
1 polymer ?
#
loop_
_entity_poly.entity_id
_entity_poly.type
_entity_poly.pdbx_seq_one_letter_code
_entity_poly.pdbx_strand_id
1 'polypeptide(L)'
;MLPRFVSYISNGTYDIGCTGQTVYVYDKYGAELVKFKDLIYAYYSAISPRGDMFVVKSTDGRIAVYSLKTLSLIKKFRYSKVNYAQDDGFCFSADGKYFINIERQGDDLHSAISVYDTAGFSRVSQFLLGDIGMLEDIEQVDGELYVIGFWRNSDLIVTEDFVAKYAEGKISEPVNITKNEYEYYNELLLNKKKGENVKNHTLATLWGFYST
;
A
#
# COMPACT_ATOMS: atom_id res chain seq x y z
N MET A 1 19.13 -16.29 12.18
CA MET A 1 18.23 -15.26 12.78
C MET A 1 17.52 -14.56 11.62
N LEU A 2 16.18 -14.59 11.57
CA LEU A 2 15.42 -13.90 10.54
C LEU A 2 15.62 -12.38 10.65
N PRO A 3 15.68 -11.66 9.53
CA PRO A 3 15.76 -10.21 9.54
C PRO A 3 14.53 -9.60 10.26
N ARG A 4 14.70 -8.42 10.81
CA ARG A 4 13.57 -7.64 11.34
C ARG A 4 12.90 -6.91 10.17
N PHE A 5 11.67 -7.29 9.85
CA PHE A 5 10.92 -6.71 8.75
C PHE A 5 10.13 -5.47 9.22
N VAL A 6 10.09 -4.45 8.36
CA VAL A 6 9.18 -3.29 8.48
C VAL A 6 7.85 -3.58 7.81
N SER A 7 7.83 -4.50 6.85
CA SER A 7 6.63 -5.02 6.19
C SER A 7 6.81 -6.48 5.89
N TYR A 8 5.76 -7.26 6.08
CA TYR A 8 5.75 -8.69 5.78
C TYR A 8 4.37 -9.11 5.29
N ILE A 9 4.32 -9.84 4.18
CA ILE A 9 3.09 -10.34 3.58
C ILE A 9 3.30 -11.77 3.08
N SER A 10 2.25 -12.59 3.15
CA SER A 10 2.25 -13.98 2.68
C SER A 10 1.00 -14.29 1.87
N ASN A 11 1.12 -15.10 0.83
CA ASN A 11 -0.01 -15.72 0.14
C ASN A 11 -0.07 -17.24 0.35
N GLY A 12 0.66 -17.76 1.33
CA GLY A 12 0.76 -19.17 1.64
C GLY A 12 1.69 -19.98 0.72
N THR A 13 2.15 -19.40 -0.37
CA THR A 13 3.16 -19.99 -1.28
C THR A 13 4.49 -19.24 -1.18
N TYR A 14 4.39 -17.93 -1.11
CA TYR A 14 5.54 -17.02 -0.99
C TYR A 14 5.33 -16.07 0.19
N ASP A 15 6.41 -15.78 0.86
CA ASP A 15 6.50 -14.76 1.90
C ASP A 15 7.42 -13.64 1.43
N ILE A 16 6.96 -12.40 1.54
CA ILE A 16 7.70 -11.21 1.14
C ILE A 16 7.98 -10.36 2.38
N GLY A 17 9.24 -10.12 2.67
CA GLY A 17 9.67 -9.30 3.80
C GLY A 17 10.52 -8.12 3.39
N CYS A 18 10.16 -6.90 3.81
CA CYS A 18 10.93 -5.68 3.57
C CYS A 18 11.65 -5.25 4.85
N THR A 19 12.95 -4.95 4.75
CA THR A 19 13.75 -4.45 5.90
C THR A 19 14.16 -2.99 5.75
N GLY A 20 13.57 -2.27 4.81
CA GLY A 20 14.01 -0.94 4.40
C GLY A 20 15.14 -0.99 3.35
N GLN A 21 16.17 -1.78 3.52
CA GLN A 21 17.29 -1.87 2.59
C GLN A 21 17.20 -3.06 1.64
N THR A 22 16.43 -4.08 2.00
CA THR A 22 16.39 -5.34 1.26
C THR A 22 14.97 -5.88 1.28
N VAL A 23 14.52 -6.36 0.13
CA VAL A 23 13.28 -7.12 -0.05
C VAL A 23 13.67 -8.59 -0.16
N TYR A 24 13.12 -9.41 0.72
CA TYR A 24 13.35 -10.85 0.77
C TYR A 24 12.14 -11.58 0.24
N VAL A 25 12.37 -12.66 -0.48
CA VAL A 25 11.34 -13.60 -0.92
C VAL A 25 11.69 -14.97 -0.36
N TYR A 26 10.76 -15.57 0.35
CA TYR A 26 10.87 -16.92 0.89
C TYR A 26 9.81 -17.81 0.27
N ASP A 27 10.07 -19.11 0.26
CA ASP A 27 9.04 -20.10 -0.03
C ASP A 27 8.17 -20.39 1.21
N LYS A 28 7.12 -21.18 1.02
CA LYS A 28 6.21 -21.60 2.10
C LYS A 28 6.86 -22.38 3.25
N TYR A 29 8.10 -22.80 3.09
CA TYR A 29 8.88 -23.51 4.11
C TYR A 29 9.88 -22.60 4.82
N GLY A 30 9.92 -21.31 4.45
CA GLY A 30 10.83 -20.32 5.01
C GLY A 30 12.24 -20.33 4.42
N ALA A 31 12.47 -21.03 3.30
CA ALA A 31 13.74 -20.98 2.59
C ALA A 31 13.84 -19.68 1.78
N GLU A 32 14.95 -18.94 1.92
CA GLU A 32 15.21 -17.74 1.13
C GLU A 32 15.42 -18.11 -0.34
N LEU A 33 14.56 -17.60 -1.23
CA LEU A 33 14.62 -17.82 -2.67
C LEU A 33 15.47 -16.76 -3.36
N VAL A 34 15.24 -15.50 -3.01
CA VAL A 34 15.97 -14.35 -3.58
C VAL A 34 15.85 -13.14 -2.67
N LYS A 35 16.77 -12.20 -2.84
CA LYS A 35 16.69 -10.86 -2.23
C LYS A 35 17.02 -9.76 -3.24
N PHE A 36 16.32 -8.64 -3.11
CA PHE A 36 16.46 -7.47 -3.96
C PHE A 36 16.92 -6.27 -3.14
N LYS A 37 17.76 -5.41 -3.76
CA LYS A 37 18.25 -4.15 -3.18
C LYS A 37 18.05 -2.98 -4.13
N ASP A 38 16.95 -3.02 -4.89
CA ASP A 38 16.66 -2.05 -5.96
C ASP A 38 16.02 -0.76 -5.45
N LEU A 39 15.55 -0.75 -4.22
CA LEU A 39 14.81 0.36 -3.61
C LEU A 39 15.56 0.94 -2.42
N ILE A 40 15.37 2.25 -2.22
CA ILE A 40 15.82 2.96 -1.03
C ILE A 40 14.66 2.96 -0.05
N TYR A 41 14.84 2.31 1.09
CA TYR A 41 13.84 2.16 2.13
C TYR A 41 12.49 1.60 1.65
N ALA A 42 12.54 0.34 1.24
CA ALA A 42 11.36 -0.46 0.93
C ALA A 42 10.54 -0.71 2.21
N TYR A 43 9.27 -0.27 2.26
CA TYR A 43 8.50 -0.29 3.50
C TYR A 43 7.13 -0.96 3.39
N TYR A 44 6.61 -1.15 2.18
CA TYR A 44 5.27 -1.71 1.99
C TYR A 44 5.23 -2.60 0.76
N SER A 45 4.52 -3.74 0.87
CA SER A 45 4.43 -4.72 -0.21
C SER A 45 3.03 -5.31 -0.34
N ALA A 46 2.65 -5.72 -1.55
CA ALA A 46 1.45 -6.48 -1.83
C ALA A 46 1.72 -7.56 -2.88
N ILE A 47 1.12 -8.73 -2.72
CA ILE A 47 1.14 -9.81 -3.70
C ILE A 47 -0.13 -9.71 -4.54
N SER A 48 0.00 -9.87 -5.87
CA SER A 48 -1.16 -9.87 -6.76
C SER A 48 -2.12 -11.03 -6.42
N PRO A 49 -3.44 -10.86 -6.58
CA PRO A 49 -4.41 -11.94 -6.35
C PRO A 49 -4.15 -13.19 -7.21
N ARG A 50 -3.47 -13.02 -8.35
CA ARG A 50 -3.05 -14.14 -9.22
C ARG A 50 -1.81 -14.87 -8.72
N GLY A 51 -1.11 -14.34 -7.71
CA GLY A 51 0.12 -14.93 -7.17
C GLY A 51 1.30 -14.94 -8.13
N ASP A 52 1.25 -14.18 -9.21
CA ASP A 52 2.28 -14.15 -10.27
C ASP A 52 3.33 -13.07 -10.07
N MET A 53 3.00 -12.03 -9.30
CA MET A 53 3.87 -10.91 -9.02
C MET A 53 3.62 -10.29 -7.65
N PHE A 54 4.55 -9.48 -7.21
CA PHE A 54 4.37 -8.59 -6.06
C PHE A 54 4.92 -7.20 -6.35
N VAL A 55 4.40 -6.23 -5.62
CA VAL A 55 4.77 -4.83 -5.72
C VAL A 55 5.36 -4.38 -4.39
N VAL A 56 6.38 -3.56 -4.45
CA VAL A 56 7.01 -2.95 -3.27
C VAL A 56 7.09 -1.45 -3.45
N LYS A 57 6.68 -0.72 -2.42
CA LYS A 57 6.73 0.74 -2.35
C LYS A 57 7.92 1.21 -1.53
N SER A 58 8.48 2.34 -1.89
CA SER A 58 9.68 2.92 -1.30
C SER A 58 9.47 4.39 -0.94
N THR A 59 10.07 4.84 0.15
CA THR A 59 9.97 6.23 0.63
C THR A 59 10.58 7.26 -0.33
N ASP A 60 11.31 6.83 -1.35
CA ASP A 60 11.86 7.73 -2.36
C ASP A 60 10.91 7.96 -3.55
N GLY A 61 9.62 7.62 -3.39
CA GLY A 61 8.59 7.79 -4.40
C GLY A 61 8.69 6.80 -5.56
N ARG A 62 9.28 5.62 -5.33
CA ARG A 62 9.37 4.55 -6.32
C ARG A 62 8.54 3.34 -5.95
N ILE A 63 8.10 2.66 -7.00
CA ILE A 63 7.49 1.34 -6.95
C ILE A 63 8.37 0.39 -7.76
N ALA A 64 8.63 -0.79 -7.21
CA ALA A 64 9.23 -1.91 -7.91
C ALA A 64 8.25 -3.07 -7.99
N VAL A 65 8.17 -3.68 -9.16
CA VAL A 65 7.33 -4.84 -9.47
C VAL A 65 8.23 -6.03 -9.76
N TYR A 66 7.98 -7.13 -9.10
CA TYR A 66 8.77 -8.35 -9.24
C TYR A 66 7.91 -9.52 -9.65
N SER A 67 8.45 -10.38 -10.50
CA SER A 67 7.84 -11.66 -10.85
C SER A 67 8.10 -12.70 -9.77
N LEU A 68 7.05 -13.36 -9.29
CA LEU A 68 7.18 -14.53 -8.42
C LEU A 68 7.54 -15.80 -9.20
N LYS A 69 7.23 -15.82 -10.49
CA LYS A 69 7.56 -16.96 -11.36
C LYS A 69 9.05 -17.02 -11.71
N THR A 70 9.65 -15.87 -12.03
CA THR A 70 11.06 -15.80 -12.47
C THR A 70 11.99 -15.26 -11.40
N LEU A 71 11.47 -14.83 -10.25
CA LEU A 71 12.20 -14.23 -9.15
C LEU A 71 13.11 -13.07 -9.62
N SER A 72 12.52 -12.18 -10.43
CA SER A 72 13.27 -11.07 -11.05
C SER A 72 12.45 -9.79 -11.09
N LEU A 73 13.14 -8.67 -11.20
CA LEU A 73 12.52 -7.35 -11.38
C LEU A 73 11.84 -7.28 -12.75
N ILE A 74 10.54 -6.96 -12.77
CA ILE A 74 9.76 -6.71 -13.99
C ILE A 74 9.90 -5.23 -14.38
N LYS A 75 9.62 -4.34 -13.42
CA LYS A 75 9.62 -2.90 -13.65
C LYS A 75 9.93 -2.13 -12.38
N LYS A 76 10.59 -1.00 -12.53
CA LYS A 76 10.75 0.00 -11.47
C LYS A 76 10.44 1.38 -12.06
N PHE A 77 9.58 2.14 -11.39
CA PHE A 77 9.19 3.45 -11.85
C PHE A 77 8.99 4.41 -10.68
N ARG A 78 9.07 5.70 -10.97
CA ARG A 78 8.79 6.76 -10.00
C ARG A 78 7.34 7.19 -10.15
N TYR A 79 6.56 7.09 -9.07
CA TYR A 79 5.17 7.52 -9.03
C TYR A 79 5.01 8.91 -8.40
N SER A 80 5.94 9.30 -7.52
CA SER A 80 5.95 10.60 -6.86
C SER A 80 7.33 11.26 -6.94
N LYS A 81 7.36 12.58 -6.98
CA LYS A 81 8.59 13.39 -6.86
C LYS A 81 8.95 13.71 -5.42
N VAL A 82 8.02 13.49 -4.50
CA VAL A 82 8.22 13.70 -3.06
C VAL A 82 9.19 12.63 -2.55
N ASN A 83 10.24 13.06 -1.88
CA ASN A 83 11.14 12.17 -1.17
C ASN A 83 10.68 12.01 0.27
N TYR A 84 10.85 10.80 0.82
CA TYR A 84 10.48 10.45 2.20
C TYR A 84 8.98 10.44 2.50
N ALA A 85 8.11 10.46 1.47
CA ALA A 85 6.69 10.25 1.66
C ALA A 85 6.44 8.78 2.03
N GLN A 86 5.78 8.56 3.16
CA GLN A 86 5.19 7.28 3.53
C GLN A 86 3.69 7.38 3.28
N ASP A 87 3.29 7.26 2.05
CA ASP A 87 1.90 7.14 1.65
C ASP A 87 1.60 5.64 1.51
N ASP A 88 0.80 5.12 2.40
CA ASP A 88 0.75 3.68 2.67
C ASP A 88 -0.25 2.93 1.79
N GLY A 89 -1.27 3.61 1.28
CA GLY A 89 -2.39 2.96 0.63
C GLY A 89 -2.08 2.48 -0.78
N PHE A 90 -2.14 1.17 -0.97
CA PHE A 90 -2.30 0.57 -2.29
C PHE A 90 -2.89 -0.84 -2.21
N CYS A 91 -3.57 -1.25 -3.27
CA CYS A 91 -4.11 -2.60 -3.41
C CYS A 91 -4.12 -3.04 -4.87
N PHE A 92 -4.39 -4.30 -5.11
CA PHE A 92 -4.77 -4.80 -6.42
C PHE A 92 -6.29 -4.88 -6.54
N SER A 93 -6.82 -4.74 -7.76
CA SER A 93 -8.20 -5.16 -8.04
C SER A 93 -8.32 -6.68 -7.85
N ALA A 94 -9.53 -7.17 -7.50
CA ALA A 94 -9.76 -8.59 -7.22
C ALA A 94 -9.37 -9.51 -8.38
N ASP A 95 -9.52 -9.05 -9.62
CA ASP A 95 -9.11 -9.79 -10.82
C ASP A 95 -7.62 -9.63 -11.16
N GLY A 96 -6.89 -8.83 -10.39
CA GLY A 96 -5.47 -8.56 -10.56
C GLY A 96 -5.12 -7.80 -11.84
N LYS A 97 -6.09 -7.19 -12.52
CA LYS A 97 -5.81 -6.40 -13.74
C LYS A 97 -5.30 -5.00 -13.46
N TYR A 98 -5.63 -4.47 -12.30
CA TYR A 98 -5.25 -3.12 -11.90
C TYR A 98 -4.49 -3.13 -10.58
N PHE A 99 -3.53 -2.22 -10.50
CA PHE A 99 -2.85 -1.82 -9.29
C PHE A 99 -3.28 -0.40 -8.96
N ILE A 100 -3.81 -0.18 -7.76
CA ILE A 100 -4.42 1.06 -7.32
C ILE A 100 -3.54 1.62 -6.20
N ASN A 101 -3.03 2.83 -6.37
CA ASN A 101 -2.02 3.42 -5.51
C ASN A 101 -2.44 4.82 -5.03
N ILE A 102 -2.34 5.06 -3.74
CA ILE A 102 -2.43 6.41 -3.18
C ILE A 102 -1.06 7.08 -3.34
N GLU A 103 -1.07 8.33 -3.80
CA GLU A 103 0.13 9.11 -4.09
C GLU A 103 0.03 10.49 -3.47
N ARG A 104 1.08 10.93 -2.78
CA ARG A 104 1.24 12.34 -2.45
C ARG A 104 1.66 13.12 -3.69
N GLN A 105 1.03 14.25 -3.89
CA GLN A 105 1.39 15.16 -4.97
C GLN A 105 2.57 16.05 -4.55
N GLY A 106 3.22 16.70 -5.52
CA GLY A 106 4.51 17.35 -5.33
C GLY A 106 4.57 18.54 -4.33
N ASP A 107 3.44 18.98 -3.83
CA ASP A 107 3.32 20.02 -2.81
C ASP A 107 3.11 19.48 -1.38
N ASP A 108 3.05 18.16 -1.21
CA ASP A 108 2.70 17.47 0.05
C ASP A 108 1.33 17.84 0.65
N LEU A 109 0.53 18.61 -0.07
CA LEU A 109 -0.78 19.10 0.41
C LEU A 109 -1.94 18.25 -0.13
N HIS A 110 -1.75 17.60 -1.26
CA HIS A 110 -2.79 16.88 -1.97
C HIS A 110 -2.44 15.41 -2.14
N SER A 111 -3.47 14.60 -2.09
CA SER A 111 -3.38 13.16 -2.39
C SER A 111 -4.10 12.83 -3.69
N ALA A 112 -3.64 11.80 -4.36
CA ALA A 112 -4.28 11.24 -5.54
C ALA A 112 -4.42 9.72 -5.41
N ILE A 113 -5.43 9.16 -6.08
CA ILE A 113 -5.51 7.73 -6.37
C ILE A 113 -5.12 7.55 -7.83
N SER A 114 -4.05 6.82 -8.09
CA SER A 114 -3.61 6.46 -9.43
C SER A 114 -3.87 4.98 -9.70
N VAL A 115 -4.44 4.67 -10.85
CA VAL A 115 -4.71 3.31 -11.29
C VAL A 115 -3.74 2.95 -12.42
N TYR A 116 -3.05 1.84 -12.26
CA TYR A 116 -2.11 1.29 -13.23
C TYR A 116 -2.63 -0.04 -13.77
N ASP A 117 -2.53 -0.29 -15.08
CA ASP A 117 -2.70 -1.63 -15.61
C ASP A 117 -1.55 -2.53 -15.16
N THR A 118 -1.82 -3.78 -14.83
CA THR A 118 -0.77 -4.72 -14.37
C THR A 118 0.00 -5.39 -15.51
N ALA A 119 -0.42 -5.20 -16.77
CA ALA A 119 0.28 -5.76 -17.92
C ALA A 119 1.57 -4.98 -18.21
N GLY A 120 1.52 -3.66 -18.11
CA GLY A 120 2.67 -2.80 -18.38
C GLY A 120 3.01 -1.81 -17.27
N PHE A 121 2.19 -1.74 -16.23
CA PHE A 121 2.27 -0.72 -15.17
C PHE A 121 2.27 0.70 -15.77
N SER A 122 1.36 0.92 -16.71
CA SER A 122 1.06 2.24 -17.25
C SER A 122 -0.12 2.83 -16.50
N ARG A 123 -0.04 4.10 -16.12
CA ARG A 123 -1.15 4.78 -15.44
C ARG A 123 -2.31 4.98 -16.40
N VAL A 124 -3.47 4.40 -16.08
CA VAL A 124 -4.68 4.45 -16.91
C VAL A 124 -5.67 5.50 -16.43
N SER A 125 -5.66 5.83 -15.14
CA SER A 125 -6.47 6.93 -14.59
C SER A 125 -5.82 7.52 -13.34
N GLN A 126 -6.26 8.73 -12.98
CA GLN A 126 -5.89 9.38 -11.74
C GLN A 126 -7.07 10.22 -11.24
N PHE A 127 -7.36 10.08 -9.95
CA PHE A 127 -8.28 10.94 -9.20
C PHE A 127 -7.45 11.82 -8.26
N LEU A 128 -7.68 13.13 -8.31
CA LEU A 128 -7.06 14.10 -7.38
C LEU A 128 -8.07 14.48 -6.31
N LEU A 129 -7.67 14.38 -5.06
CA LEU A 129 -8.45 14.94 -3.96
C LEU A 129 -8.31 16.48 -4.00
N GLY A 130 -9.44 17.18 -4.19
CA GLY A 130 -9.44 18.62 -4.46
C GLY A 130 -9.23 19.53 -3.25
N ASP A 131 -9.46 18.98 -2.05
CA ASP A 131 -9.37 19.73 -0.79
C ASP A 131 -8.09 19.43 -0.03
N ILE A 132 -7.80 20.23 1.01
CA ILE A 132 -6.65 20.00 1.90
C ILE A 132 -6.93 18.76 2.75
N GLY A 133 -6.72 17.61 2.15
CA GLY A 133 -6.95 16.31 2.74
C GLY A 133 -5.89 15.31 2.32
N MET A 134 -5.80 14.24 3.09
CA MET A 134 -4.89 13.13 2.80
C MET A 134 -5.69 11.84 2.69
N LEU A 135 -5.42 11.10 1.63
CA LEU A 135 -5.81 9.71 1.51
C LEU A 135 -4.74 8.87 2.19
N GLU A 136 -5.12 7.95 3.04
CA GLU A 136 -4.15 7.13 3.79
C GLU A 136 -4.12 5.69 3.32
N ASP A 137 -5.28 5.05 3.19
CA ASP A 137 -5.33 3.66 2.76
C ASP A 137 -6.50 3.37 1.83
N ILE A 138 -6.34 2.36 1.00
CA ILE A 138 -7.34 1.85 0.06
C ILE A 138 -7.24 0.34 -0.03
N GLU A 139 -8.37 -0.36 0.08
CA GLU A 139 -8.42 -1.81 -0.07
C GLU A 139 -9.80 -2.27 -0.53
N GLN A 140 -9.84 -3.43 -1.17
CA GLN A 140 -11.08 -4.05 -1.58
C GLN A 140 -11.65 -4.93 -0.48
N VAL A 141 -12.85 -4.57 0.00
CA VAL A 141 -13.59 -5.32 1.00
C VAL A 141 -14.97 -5.65 0.41
N ASP A 142 -15.32 -6.92 0.37
CA ASP A 142 -16.60 -7.42 -0.13
C ASP A 142 -16.98 -6.90 -1.53
N GLY A 143 -15.98 -6.76 -2.40
CA GLY A 143 -16.15 -6.31 -3.79
C GLY A 143 -16.14 -4.79 -3.98
N GLU A 144 -16.12 -4.01 -2.92
CA GLU A 144 -16.03 -2.54 -2.98
C GLU A 144 -14.65 -2.04 -2.56
N LEU A 145 -14.19 -0.96 -3.18
CA LEU A 145 -12.94 -0.28 -2.79
C LEU A 145 -13.26 0.79 -1.75
N TYR A 146 -12.84 0.54 -0.52
CA TYR A 146 -12.91 1.50 0.57
C TYR A 146 -11.63 2.33 0.65
N VAL A 147 -11.81 3.61 0.93
CA VAL A 147 -10.74 4.59 1.11
C VAL A 147 -10.93 5.24 2.47
N ILE A 148 -9.87 5.34 3.24
CA ILE A 148 -9.83 6.14 4.46
C ILE A 148 -8.85 7.30 4.31
N GLY A 149 -9.10 8.36 5.03
CA GLY A 149 -8.25 9.55 5.02
C GLY A 149 -8.70 10.56 6.07
N PHE A 150 -8.11 11.74 6.01
CA PHE A 150 -8.43 12.83 6.92
C PHE A 150 -8.40 14.19 6.22
N TRP A 151 -9.21 15.11 6.74
CA TRP A 151 -9.19 16.52 6.36
C TRP A 151 -8.23 17.31 7.24
N ARG A 152 -7.68 18.39 6.69
CA ARG A 152 -6.83 19.35 7.40
C ARG A 152 -7.36 20.75 7.23
N ASN A 153 -7.07 21.64 8.19
CA ASN A 153 -7.28 23.06 8.04
C ASN A 153 -6.13 23.74 7.29
N SER A 154 -6.19 25.06 7.13
CA SER A 154 -5.13 25.87 6.49
C SER A 154 -3.77 25.77 7.18
N ASP A 155 -3.73 25.42 8.46
CA ASP A 155 -2.52 25.24 9.24
C ASP A 155 -2.00 23.79 9.19
N LEU A 156 -2.59 22.95 8.34
CA LEU A 156 -2.31 21.53 8.14
C LEU A 156 -2.60 20.64 9.35
N ILE A 157 -3.39 21.14 10.28
CA ILE A 157 -3.84 20.35 11.44
C ILE A 157 -5.00 19.47 11.01
N VAL A 158 -4.94 18.19 11.37
CA VAL A 158 -6.04 17.22 11.14
C VAL A 158 -7.28 17.70 11.90
N THR A 159 -8.38 17.80 11.19
CA THR A 159 -9.67 18.25 11.74
C THR A 159 -10.66 17.11 11.88
N GLU A 160 -10.72 16.23 10.90
CA GLU A 160 -11.69 15.14 10.84
C GLU A 160 -11.13 13.97 10.02
N ASP A 161 -11.43 12.75 10.45
CA ASP A 161 -11.20 11.54 9.69
C ASP A 161 -12.41 11.24 8.81
N PHE A 162 -12.22 10.58 7.68
CA PHE A 162 -13.30 10.19 6.79
C PHE A 162 -13.13 8.79 6.20
N VAL A 163 -14.25 8.19 5.81
CA VAL A 163 -14.33 7.01 4.95
C VAL A 163 -15.11 7.33 3.68
N ALA A 164 -14.70 6.78 2.57
CA ALA A 164 -15.37 6.87 1.28
C ALA A 164 -15.21 5.57 0.50
N LYS A 165 -15.95 5.44 -0.62
CA LYS A 165 -15.76 4.37 -1.60
C LYS A 165 -15.14 4.94 -2.86
N TYR A 166 -14.26 4.17 -3.49
CA TYR A 166 -13.69 4.52 -4.79
C TYR A 166 -14.30 3.63 -5.86
N ALA A 167 -14.94 4.24 -6.84
CA ALA A 167 -15.50 3.56 -8.00
C ALA A 167 -15.44 4.46 -9.23
N GLU A 168 -15.24 3.88 -10.41
CA GLU A 168 -15.31 4.57 -11.70
C GLU A 168 -14.42 5.83 -11.79
N GLY A 169 -13.26 5.80 -11.14
CA GLY A 169 -12.32 6.91 -11.15
C GLY A 169 -12.67 8.07 -10.20
N LYS A 170 -13.61 7.88 -9.27
CA LYS A 170 -14.07 8.88 -8.31
C LYS A 170 -14.15 8.29 -6.91
N ILE A 171 -14.01 9.12 -5.89
CA ILE A 171 -14.47 8.77 -4.55
C ILE A 171 -15.93 9.23 -4.37
N SER A 172 -16.71 8.45 -3.63
CA SER A 172 -18.04 8.88 -3.18
C SER A 172 -17.91 10.13 -2.31
N GLU A 173 -19.04 10.75 -2.00
CA GLU A 173 -19.04 11.78 -0.98
C GLU A 173 -18.46 11.21 0.33
N PRO A 174 -17.37 11.79 0.86
CA PRO A 174 -16.73 11.31 2.07
C PRO A 174 -17.66 11.47 3.28
N VAL A 175 -17.71 10.47 4.13
CA VAL A 175 -18.45 10.50 5.39
C VAL A 175 -17.44 10.71 6.51
N ASN A 176 -17.62 11.81 7.25
CA ASN A 176 -16.80 12.07 8.44
C ASN A 176 -17.09 11.02 9.51
N ILE A 177 -16.06 10.52 10.13
CA ILE A 177 -16.11 9.43 11.09
C ILE A 177 -15.39 9.81 12.39
N THR A 178 -15.77 9.16 13.47
CA THR A 178 -15.07 9.28 14.76
C THR A 178 -13.73 8.53 14.71
N LYS A 179 -12.83 8.86 15.64
CA LYS A 179 -11.56 8.16 15.77
C LYS A 179 -11.71 6.63 15.95
N ASN A 180 -12.71 6.19 16.71
CA ASN A 180 -12.97 4.75 16.90
C ASN A 180 -13.43 4.07 15.60
N GLU A 181 -14.26 4.75 14.80
CA GLU A 181 -14.67 4.27 13.48
C GLU A 181 -13.48 4.25 12.51
N TYR A 182 -12.62 5.26 12.58
CA TYR A 182 -11.39 5.27 11.80
C TYR A 182 -10.49 4.07 12.15
N GLU A 183 -10.26 3.80 13.43
CA GLU A 183 -9.50 2.63 13.88
C GLU A 183 -10.12 1.32 13.38
N TYR A 184 -11.47 1.20 13.42
CA TYR A 184 -12.19 0.06 12.88
C TYR A 184 -11.95 -0.13 11.38
N TYR A 185 -12.09 0.92 10.56
CA TYR A 185 -11.85 0.83 9.13
C TYR A 185 -10.38 0.55 8.81
N ASN A 186 -9.46 1.19 9.51
CA ASN A 186 -8.03 0.95 9.35
C ASN A 186 -7.67 -0.52 9.63
N GLU A 187 -8.20 -1.10 10.70
CA GLU A 187 -8.02 -2.53 10.99
C GLU A 187 -8.67 -3.42 9.93
N LEU A 188 -9.85 -3.07 9.45
CA LEU A 188 -10.57 -3.81 8.41
C LEU A 188 -9.72 -3.88 7.12
N LEU A 189 -9.23 -2.74 6.63
CA LEU A 189 -8.41 -2.66 5.42
C LEU A 189 -7.08 -3.38 5.61
N LEU A 190 -6.45 -3.20 6.77
CA LEU A 190 -5.18 -3.85 7.09
C LEU A 190 -5.31 -5.37 7.18
N ASN A 191 -6.38 -5.89 7.79
CA ASN A 191 -6.64 -7.31 7.88
C ASN A 191 -6.91 -7.93 6.51
N LYS A 192 -7.61 -7.21 5.64
CA LYS A 192 -7.83 -7.65 4.26
C LYS A 192 -6.51 -7.74 3.48
N LYS A 193 -5.63 -6.75 3.62
CA LYS A 193 -4.29 -6.76 2.99
C LYS A 193 -3.42 -7.91 3.47
N LYS A 194 -3.49 -8.26 4.75
CA LYS A 194 -2.71 -9.35 5.33
C LYS A 194 -3.18 -10.72 4.84
N GLY A 195 -4.45 -10.82 4.39
CA GLY A 195 -5.09 -12.10 4.06
C GLY A 195 -5.29 -13.00 5.28
N GLU A 196 -6.03 -14.08 5.11
CA GLU A 196 -6.34 -15.02 6.20
C GLU A 196 -5.11 -15.81 6.71
N ASN A 197 -3.97 -15.73 6.05
CA ASN A 197 -2.78 -16.56 6.30
C ASN A 197 -1.58 -15.84 6.91
N VAL A 198 -1.71 -14.62 7.39
CA VAL A 198 -0.64 -13.98 8.16
C VAL A 198 -0.64 -14.54 9.59
N LYS A 199 -0.12 -15.75 9.73
CA LYS A 199 0.20 -16.31 11.04
C LYS A 199 1.41 -15.56 11.59
N ASN A 200 1.16 -14.69 12.60
CA ASN A 200 2.11 -14.32 13.64
C ASN A 200 3.18 -13.25 13.42
N HIS A 201 3.07 -12.34 12.47
CA HIS A 201 3.86 -11.10 12.61
C HIS A 201 2.95 -9.90 12.35
N THR A 202 2.36 -9.41 13.40
CA THR A 202 1.55 -8.21 13.42
C THR A 202 2.40 -7.02 13.02
N LEU A 203 2.15 -6.45 11.86
CA LEU A 203 2.57 -5.07 11.55
C LEU A 203 2.11 -4.12 12.67
N ALA A 204 0.97 -4.37 13.30
CA ALA A 204 0.50 -3.66 14.49
C ALA A 204 1.55 -3.56 15.62
N THR A 205 2.43 -4.56 15.78
CA THR A 205 3.53 -4.48 16.76
C THR A 205 4.68 -3.59 16.30
N LEU A 206 4.77 -3.26 15.01
CA LEU A 206 5.79 -2.34 14.49
C LEU A 206 5.30 -0.88 14.49
N TRP A 207 4.01 -0.66 14.26
CA TRP A 207 3.40 0.69 14.31
C TRP A 207 3.21 1.19 15.75
N GLY A 208 3.03 0.31 16.74
CA GLY A 208 2.98 0.66 18.15
C GLY A 208 4.26 1.31 18.71
N PHE A 209 5.35 1.32 17.95
CA PHE A 209 6.61 1.98 18.34
C PHE A 209 6.75 3.43 17.85
N TYR A 210 5.84 3.91 17.00
CA TYR A 210 5.88 5.28 16.48
C TYR A 210 4.75 6.17 17.01
N SER A 211 3.90 5.68 17.90
CA SER A 211 2.81 6.43 18.53
C SER A 211 3.05 6.67 20.02
N THR A 212 4.30 7.03 20.40
CA THR A 212 4.60 7.65 21.70
C THR A 212 5.46 8.87 21.49
#